data_6eb8ce6ea416d9a68ff27629cf861ebe
#
_entry.id   6eb8ce6ea416d9a68ff27629cf861ebe
#
_cell.length_a   1.000
_cell.length_b   1.000
_cell.length_c   1.000
_cell.angle_alpha   90.00
_cell.angle_beta   90.00
_cell.angle_gamma   90.00
#
_symmetry.space_group_name_H-M   'P 1'
#
loop_
_entity.id
_entity.type
_entity.pdbx_description
1 polymer ?
#
loop_
_entity_poly.entity_id
_entity_poly.type
_entity_poly.pdbx_seq_one_letter_code
_entity_poly.pdbx_strand_id
1 'polypeptide(L)'
;SLFKVNRWYCESNNGGRGFGRSVERIMREKPHNSRCYTELFYQSRNKTARIITASTWCQDHVFFPLGWEFKWKDFHNELMSYVREAGRKNKHDDAPDALTGIYDRHGKGSVYDFN
;
A
#
# COMPACT_ATOMS: atom_id res chain seq x y z
N SER A 1 19.26 8.75 5.39
CA SER A 1 17.81 8.66 5.46
C SER A 1 17.34 8.37 6.87
N LEU A 2 16.30 9.06 7.29
CA LEU A 2 15.71 8.85 8.61
C LEU A 2 14.93 7.53 8.67
N PHE A 3 14.47 7.05 7.52
CA PHE A 3 13.65 5.85 7.48
C PHE A 3 14.38 4.79 6.70
N LYS A 4 14.49 3.61 7.30
CA LYS A 4 15.08 2.46 6.64
C LYS A 4 13.96 1.52 6.23
N VAL A 5 13.74 1.40 4.93
CA VAL A 5 12.76 0.48 4.41
C VAL A 5 13.43 -0.87 4.25
N ASN A 6 12.92 -1.89 4.93
CA ASN A 6 13.48 -3.23 4.84
C ASN A 6 12.62 -4.20 4.02
N ARG A 7 11.42 -3.79 3.65
CA ARG A 7 10.56 -4.61 2.79
C ARG A 7 9.60 -3.70 2.03
N TRP A 8 9.38 -4.00 0.77
CA TRP A 8 8.36 -3.33 0.00
C TRP A 8 7.52 -4.37 -0.75
N TYR A 9 6.27 -4.05 -0.94
CA TYR A 9 5.32 -4.95 -1.58
C TYR A 9 4.97 -4.40 -2.94
N CYS A 10 5.16 -5.21 -3.98
CA CYS A 10 4.90 -4.81 -5.35
C CYS A 10 3.83 -5.71 -5.95
N GLU A 11 2.76 -5.11 -6.43
CA GLU A 11 1.71 -5.85 -7.11
C GLU A 11 2.26 -6.41 -8.42
N SER A 12 2.09 -7.71 -8.63
CA SER A 12 2.66 -8.39 -9.78
C SER A 12 1.76 -8.42 -11.01
N ASN A 13 0.55 -7.90 -10.89
CA ASN A 13 -0.39 -7.84 -11.99
C ASN A 13 0.10 -6.86 -13.07
N ASN A 14 -0.29 -7.10 -14.32
CA ASN A 14 -0.08 -6.12 -15.40
C ASN A 14 1.35 -5.62 -15.54
N GLY A 15 2.30 -6.55 -15.53
CA GLY A 15 3.70 -6.18 -15.70
C GLY A 15 4.43 -5.79 -14.43
N GLY A 16 3.73 -5.75 -13.30
CA GLY A 16 4.34 -5.39 -12.03
C GLY A 16 5.47 -6.33 -11.60
N ARG A 17 5.40 -7.61 -11.99
CA ARG A 17 6.48 -8.55 -11.68
C ARG A 17 7.80 -8.12 -12.31
N GLY A 18 7.78 -7.74 -13.59
CA GLY A 18 8.99 -7.27 -14.27
C GLY A 18 9.52 -6.00 -13.64
N PHE A 19 8.62 -5.06 -13.32
CA PHE A 19 9.01 -3.83 -12.63
C PHE A 19 9.65 -4.14 -11.28
N GLY A 20 9.01 -4.98 -10.48
CA GLY A 20 9.54 -5.35 -9.16
C GLY A 20 10.91 -5.99 -9.23
N ARG A 21 11.12 -6.87 -10.19
CA ARG A 21 12.42 -7.52 -10.38
C ARG A 21 13.48 -6.52 -10.83
N SER A 22 13.12 -5.56 -11.66
CA SER A 22 14.05 -4.51 -12.09
C SER A 22 14.49 -3.64 -10.92
N VAL A 23 13.54 -3.24 -10.08
CA VAL A 23 13.85 -2.45 -8.89
C VAL A 23 14.75 -3.24 -7.94
N GLU A 24 14.44 -4.51 -7.74
CA GLU A 24 15.23 -5.39 -6.87
C GLU A 24 16.68 -5.49 -7.35
N ARG A 25 16.87 -5.65 -8.68
CA ARG A 25 18.21 -5.70 -9.25
C ARG A 25 18.96 -4.40 -9.03
N ILE A 26 18.32 -3.26 -9.28
CA ILE A 26 18.95 -1.95 -9.10
C ILE A 26 19.34 -1.75 -7.63
N MET A 27 18.49 -2.15 -6.71
CA MET A 27 18.79 -2.04 -5.30
C MET A 27 20.01 -2.86 -4.90
N ARG A 28 20.16 -4.05 -5.44
CA ARG A 28 21.32 -4.90 -5.14
C ARG A 28 22.62 -4.31 -5.66
N GLU A 29 22.56 -3.60 -6.77
CA GLU A 29 23.75 -3.03 -7.39
C GLU A 29 24.24 -1.78 -6.69
N LYS A 30 23.40 -1.17 -5.87
CA LYS A 30 23.78 0.05 -5.17
C LYS A 30 24.47 -0.28 -3.85
N PRO A 31 25.56 0.45 -3.50
CA PRO A 31 26.32 0.09 -2.31
C PRO A 31 25.58 0.29 -0.99
N HIS A 32 24.45 0.99 -1.01
CA HIS A 32 23.83 1.39 0.24
C HIS A 32 22.57 0.65 0.61
N ASN A 33 22.12 -0.38 -0.18
CA ASN A 33 20.81 -0.71 0.10
C ASN A 33 20.44 -2.13 0.03
N SER A 34 21.31 -2.92 0.25
CA SER A 34 21.20 -4.32 0.05
C SER A 34 20.21 -5.06 0.94
N ARG A 35 19.48 -4.41 1.82
CA ARG A 35 18.66 -5.12 2.79
C ARG A 35 17.17 -4.91 2.68
N CYS A 36 16.73 -4.35 1.58
CA CYS A 36 15.30 -4.20 1.33
C CYS A 36 14.80 -5.37 0.51
N TYR A 37 13.87 -6.13 1.06
CA TYR A 37 13.29 -7.26 0.37
C TYR A 37 12.13 -6.83 -0.49
N THR A 38 12.03 -7.43 -1.68
CA THR A 38 10.88 -7.25 -2.56
C THR A 38 9.94 -8.42 -2.38
N GLU A 39 8.70 -8.13 -2.02
CA GLU A 39 7.69 -9.16 -1.98
C GLU A 39 6.66 -8.88 -3.07
N LEU A 40 6.51 -9.81 -4.00
CA LEU A 40 5.53 -9.71 -5.07
C LEU A 40 4.23 -10.34 -4.60
N PHE A 41 3.12 -9.73 -4.96
CA PHE A 41 1.82 -10.30 -4.64
C PHE A 41 0.87 -10.12 -5.82
N TYR A 42 -0.08 -11.02 -5.94
CA TYR A 42 -1.10 -10.96 -7.00
C TYR A 42 -2.40 -10.49 -6.39
N GLN A 43 -3.06 -9.55 -7.07
CA GLN A 43 -4.33 -9.01 -6.61
C GLN A 43 -5.45 -9.51 -7.51
N SER A 44 -6.34 -10.34 -6.97
CA SER A 44 -7.42 -10.92 -7.74
C SER A 44 -8.80 -10.41 -7.33
N ARG A 45 -8.89 -9.70 -6.21
CA ARG A 45 -10.17 -9.25 -5.67
C ARG A 45 -10.54 -7.88 -6.21
N ASN A 46 -11.83 -7.60 -6.18
CA ASN A 46 -12.34 -6.30 -6.60
C ASN A 46 -11.77 -5.19 -5.72
N LYS A 47 -11.21 -4.16 -6.34
CA LYS A 47 -10.54 -3.07 -5.63
C LYS A 47 -11.48 -2.32 -4.69
N THR A 48 -12.66 -1.98 -5.16
CA THR A 48 -13.63 -1.24 -4.35
C THR A 48 -14.02 -2.03 -3.11
N ALA A 49 -14.31 -3.32 -3.29
CA ALA A 49 -14.68 -4.18 -2.16
C ALA A 49 -13.54 -4.30 -1.14
N ARG A 50 -12.31 -4.40 -1.62
CA ARG A 50 -11.14 -4.47 -0.74
C ARG A 50 -10.98 -3.20 0.08
N ILE A 51 -11.10 -2.05 -0.56
CA ILE A 51 -10.95 -0.76 0.11
C ILE A 51 -12.02 -0.59 1.19
N ILE A 52 -13.26 -0.89 0.86
CA ILE A 52 -14.36 -0.78 1.82
C ILE A 52 -14.17 -1.72 3.00
N THR A 53 -13.80 -2.96 2.72
CA THR A 53 -13.57 -3.95 3.78
C THR A 53 -12.49 -3.52 4.74
N ALA A 54 -11.41 -2.92 4.22
CA ALA A 54 -10.29 -2.51 5.04
C ALA A 54 -10.52 -1.20 5.78
N SER A 55 -11.49 -0.40 5.36
CA SER A 55 -11.63 0.99 5.81
C SER A 55 -11.81 1.10 7.33
N THR A 56 -12.64 0.25 7.92
CA THR A 56 -12.89 0.29 9.37
C THR A 56 -11.62 -0.02 10.15
N TRP A 57 -10.92 -1.06 9.73
CA TRP A 57 -9.65 -1.42 10.38
C TRP A 57 -8.64 -0.28 10.26
N CYS A 58 -8.55 0.33 9.09
CA CYS A 58 -7.60 1.42 8.85
C CYS A 58 -7.94 2.63 9.73
N GLN A 59 -9.21 2.95 9.91
CA GLN A 59 -9.61 4.05 10.77
C GLN A 59 -9.15 3.84 12.21
N ASP A 60 -9.14 2.62 12.66
CA ASP A 60 -8.79 2.31 14.04
C ASP A 60 -7.30 2.12 14.27
N HIS A 61 -6.56 1.74 13.24
CA HIS A 61 -5.18 1.29 13.41
C HIS A 61 -4.13 2.09 12.66
N VAL A 62 -4.51 2.90 11.68
CA VAL A 62 -3.55 3.66 10.89
C VAL A 62 -3.57 5.11 11.31
N PHE A 63 -2.40 5.61 11.69
CA PHE A 63 -2.25 7.00 12.15
C PHE A 63 -1.27 7.71 11.25
N PHE A 64 -1.59 8.94 10.91
CA PHE A 64 -0.72 9.78 10.09
C PHE A 64 -0.04 10.83 10.96
N PRO A 65 1.20 11.18 10.64
CA PRO A 65 1.89 12.21 11.42
C PRO A 65 1.20 13.56 11.28
N LEU A 66 1.30 14.38 12.31
CA LEU A 66 0.71 15.71 12.29
C LEU A 66 1.28 16.51 11.11
N GLY A 67 0.40 17.18 10.39
CA GLY A 67 0.79 17.95 9.21
C GLY A 67 0.93 17.13 7.94
N TRP A 68 0.53 15.88 7.96
CA TRP A 68 0.64 15.02 6.79
C TRP A 68 -0.13 15.56 5.58
N GLU A 69 -1.23 16.27 5.82
CA GLU A 69 -2.06 16.85 4.77
C GLU A 69 -1.30 17.91 3.95
N PHE A 70 -0.27 18.50 4.52
CA PHE A 70 0.56 19.47 3.82
C PHE A 70 1.80 18.82 3.20
N LYS A 71 2.34 17.83 3.88
CA LYS A 71 3.55 17.17 3.43
C LYS A 71 3.31 16.21 2.27
N TRP A 72 2.20 15.50 2.32
CA TRP A 72 1.82 14.56 1.27
C TRP A 72 0.44 14.92 0.72
N LYS A 73 0.41 16.07 0.11
CA LYS A 73 -0.84 16.71 -0.31
C LYS A 73 -1.65 15.86 -1.28
N ASP A 74 -1.01 15.27 -2.28
CA ASP A 74 -1.70 14.46 -3.27
C ASP A 74 -2.29 13.20 -2.65
N PHE A 75 -1.54 12.55 -1.79
CA PHE A 75 -2.01 11.37 -1.07
C PHE A 75 -3.23 11.72 -0.22
N HIS A 76 -3.14 12.81 0.53
CA HIS A 76 -4.23 13.28 1.38
C HIS A 76 -5.48 13.57 0.54
N ASN A 77 -5.32 14.28 -0.56
CA ASN A 77 -6.45 14.66 -1.40
C ASN A 77 -7.15 13.44 -2.01
N GLU A 78 -6.37 12.47 -2.48
CA GLU A 78 -6.94 11.24 -3.01
C GLU A 78 -7.70 10.47 -1.94
N LEU A 79 -7.12 10.37 -0.76
CA LEU A 79 -7.74 9.61 0.32
C LEU A 79 -9.04 10.26 0.79
N MET A 80 -9.03 11.59 0.95
CA MET A 80 -10.22 12.31 1.42
C MET A 80 -11.33 12.38 0.37
N SER A 81 -10.98 12.33 -0.90
CA SER A 81 -11.96 12.44 -1.97
C SER A 81 -12.55 11.10 -2.41
N TYR A 82 -12.09 10.01 -1.87
CA TYR A 82 -12.62 8.71 -2.23
C TYR A 82 -14.05 8.57 -1.73
N VAL A 83 -14.94 8.24 -2.67
CA VAL A 83 -16.37 8.15 -2.37
C VAL A 83 -16.82 6.70 -2.51
N ARG A 84 -17.34 6.15 -1.42
CA ARG A 84 -17.74 4.75 -1.32
C ARG A 84 -18.76 4.35 -2.38
N GLU A 85 -19.80 5.14 -2.52
CA GLU A 85 -20.91 4.84 -3.43
C GLU A 85 -20.57 5.12 -4.88
N ALA A 86 -19.55 5.90 -5.13
CA ALA A 86 -19.14 6.21 -6.49
C ALA A 86 -18.49 5.02 -7.19
N GLY A 87 -17.85 4.13 -6.44
CA GLY A 87 -17.23 2.95 -7.01
C GLY A 87 -16.27 3.31 -8.14
N ARG A 88 -16.60 2.86 -9.36
CA ARG A 88 -15.75 3.10 -10.53
C ARG A 88 -15.65 4.55 -10.96
N LYS A 89 -16.46 5.45 -10.37
CA LYS A 89 -16.36 6.87 -10.67
C LYS A 89 -15.19 7.53 -9.96
N ASN A 90 -14.59 6.86 -8.99
CA ASN A 90 -13.39 7.36 -8.35
C ASN A 90 -12.23 7.23 -9.32
N LYS A 91 -11.75 8.36 -9.84
CA LYS A 91 -10.68 8.37 -10.83
C LYS A 91 -9.31 8.12 -10.22
N HIS A 92 -9.15 8.54 -8.98
CA HIS A 92 -7.87 8.46 -8.29
C HIS A 92 -8.08 7.66 -7.02
N ASP A 93 -7.78 6.37 -7.09
CA ASP A 93 -7.97 5.47 -5.96
C ASP A 93 -6.67 4.80 -5.51
N ASP A 94 -5.54 5.28 -5.98
CA ASP A 94 -4.25 4.67 -5.63
C ASP A 94 -3.94 4.80 -4.15
N ALA A 95 -4.25 5.95 -3.54
CA ALA A 95 -4.00 6.16 -2.12
C ALA A 95 -4.83 5.22 -1.23
N PRO A 96 -6.16 5.13 -1.41
CA PRO A 96 -6.93 4.17 -0.63
C PRO A 96 -6.56 2.72 -0.93
N ASP A 97 -6.15 2.40 -2.17
CA ASP A 97 -5.70 1.06 -2.51
C ASP A 97 -4.40 0.71 -1.79
N ALA A 98 -3.45 1.63 -1.78
CA ALA A 98 -2.19 1.44 -1.07
C ALA A 98 -2.41 1.29 0.44
N LEU A 99 -3.29 2.10 1.01
CA LEU A 99 -3.63 2.01 2.42
C LEU A 99 -4.25 0.65 2.76
N THR A 100 -5.10 0.15 1.87
CA THR A 100 -5.70 -1.18 2.03
C THR A 100 -4.63 -2.26 2.08
N GLY A 101 -3.52 -2.08 1.39
CA GLY A 101 -2.39 -3.00 1.43
C GLY A 101 -1.84 -3.20 2.83
N ILE A 102 -1.89 -2.20 3.67
CA ILE A 102 -1.47 -2.33 5.07
C ILE A 102 -2.37 -3.31 5.81
N TYR A 103 -3.68 -3.19 5.62
CA TYR A 103 -4.63 -4.13 6.19
C TYR A 103 -4.38 -5.56 5.68
N ASP A 104 -4.17 -5.70 4.38
CA ASP A 104 -3.94 -7.02 3.79
C ASP A 104 -2.71 -7.70 4.38
N ARG A 105 -1.67 -6.94 4.71
CA ARG A 105 -0.41 -7.49 5.22
C ARG A 105 -0.36 -7.62 6.74
N HIS A 106 -1.06 -6.74 7.45
CA HIS A 106 -0.92 -6.64 8.90
C HIS A 106 -2.24 -6.85 9.64
N GLY A 107 -3.35 -6.41 9.09
CA GLY A 107 -4.65 -6.54 9.74
C GLY A 107 -5.16 -7.97 9.74
N LYS A 108 -5.11 -8.61 8.58
CA LYS A 108 -5.56 -9.99 8.46
C LYS A 108 -4.65 -10.97 9.20
N GLY A 109 -3.35 -10.72 9.12
CA GLY A 109 -2.37 -11.61 9.75
C GLY A 109 -2.52 -11.66 11.24
N SER A 110 -2.82 -10.52 11.86
CA SER A 110 -2.95 -10.47 13.32
C SER A 110 -4.10 -11.33 13.84
N VAL A 111 -5.13 -11.55 13.03
CA VAL A 111 -6.24 -12.43 13.45
C VAL A 111 -5.80 -13.88 13.52
N TYR A 112 -4.94 -14.28 12.60
CA TYR A 112 -4.46 -15.65 12.56
C TYR A 112 -3.38 -15.93 13.60
N ASP A 113 -2.67 -14.90 14.02
CA ASP A 113 -1.58 -15.06 14.99
C ASP A 113 -2.08 -15.45 16.37
N PHE A 114 -3.35 -15.27 16.64
CA PHE A 114 -3.92 -15.64 17.93
C PHE A 114 -4.41 -17.08 17.98
N ASN A 115 -4.35 -17.76 16.89
CA ASN A 115 -4.75 -19.14 16.83
C ASN A 115 -3.55 -20.06 16.92
#